data_eaed638ec6b8b9f1973f324379f74f3e
#
_entry.id   eaed638ec6b8b9f1973f324379f74f3e
#
_cell.length_a   1.000
_cell.length_b   1.000
_cell.length_c   1.000
_cell.angle_alpha   90.00
_cell.angle_beta   90.00
_cell.angle_gamma   90.00
#
_symmetry.space_group_name_H-M   'P 1'
#
loop_
_entity.id
_entity.type
_entity.pdbx_description
1 polymer ?
#
loop_
_entity_poly.entity_id
_entity_poly.type
_entity_poly.pdbx_seq_one_letter_code
_entity_poly.pdbx_strand_id
1 'polypeptide(L)'
;MAVALITGANRGIGLALVKAYAGRRDKVFATARAASDRAELEALADTSRGWIEVIELDVSDPVDLARAKRRLEAEPIDVLINNAGVSGPDRQSALDMDFEGLAETLAVNAIAPLRIANAFLPNVKAAKGKIITLSSQMGQMQSASSDSLAYRVSKAAVNKLMRGLATELKPQGVPVLILQPGWVRTEMGGDGARLSPEESAAGMLKLIDKLDIASTGKFLAWNGKELAW
;
A
#
# COMPACT_ATOMS: atom_id res chain seq x y z
N MET A 1 -12.53 -1.62 17.54
CA MET A 1 -11.33 -2.43 17.22
C MET A 1 -11.44 -2.79 15.76
N ALA A 2 -10.53 -2.30 14.95
CA ALA A 2 -10.46 -2.60 13.52
C ALA A 2 -9.41 -3.69 13.26
N VAL A 3 -9.54 -4.36 12.10
CA VAL A 3 -8.55 -5.31 11.58
C VAL A 3 -7.93 -4.72 10.33
N ALA A 4 -6.62 -4.49 10.34
CA ALA A 4 -5.87 -3.95 9.21
C ALA A 4 -4.96 -5.03 8.60
N LEU A 5 -4.96 -5.17 7.27
CA LEU A 5 -3.97 -5.92 6.51
C LEU A 5 -3.07 -4.94 5.79
N ILE A 6 -1.77 -4.94 6.10
CA ILE A 6 -0.79 -3.97 5.57
C ILE A 6 0.32 -4.72 4.84
N THR A 7 0.53 -4.44 3.55
CA THR A 7 1.62 -5.05 2.79
C THR A 7 2.91 -4.22 2.85
N GLY A 8 4.08 -4.90 2.82
CA GLY A 8 5.38 -4.24 2.91
C GLY A 8 5.58 -3.50 4.23
N ALA A 9 5.25 -4.18 5.35
CA ALA A 9 5.10 -3.59 6.67
C ALA A 9 6.40 -3.58 7.52
N ASN A 10 7.51 -4.10 7.00
CA ASN A 10 8.74 -4.30 7.78
C ASN A 10 9.58 -3.04 8.00
N ARG A 11 9.34 -1.97 7.26
CA ARG A 11 10.09 -0.70 7.36
C ARG A 11 9.29 0.51 6.88
N GLY A 12 9.84 1.70 7.08
CA GLY A 12 9.34 2.94 6.53
C GLY A 12 7.87 3.22 6.84
N ILE A 13 7.10 3.61 5.83
CA ILE A 13 5.68 3.98 5.96
C ILE A 13 4.84 2.79 6.44
N GLY A 14 5.10 1.59 5.92
CA GLY A 14 4.37 0.38 6.32
C GLY A 14 4.50 0.08 7.80
N LEU A 15 5.73 0.15 8.33
CA LEU A 15 6.01 -0.05 9.76
C LEU A 15 5.39 1.05 10.63
N ALA A 16 5.43 2.30 10.17
CA ALA A 16 4.78 3.41 10.88
C ALA A 16 3.25 3.22 10.95
N LEU A 17 2.63 2.72 9.87
CA LEU A 17 1.21 2.37 9.88
C LEU A 17 0.91 1.23 10.86
N VAL A 18 1.75 0.17 10.90
CA VAL A 18 1.62 -0.92 11.89
C VAL A 18 1.64 -0.37 13.31
N LYS A 19 2.65 0.45 13.64
CA LYS A 19 2.77 1.09 14.95
C LYS A 19 1.54 1.92 15.32
N ALA A 20 1.03 2.67 14.35
CA ALA A 20 -0.12 3.55 14.57
C ALA A 20 -1.44 2.78 14.79
N TYR A 21 -1.70 1.70 14.04
CA TYR A 21 -2.86 0.83 14.26
C TYR A 21 -2.74 0.07 15.60
N ALA A 22 -1.61 -0.55 15.87
CA ALA A 22 -1.37 -1.27 17.13
C ALA A 22 -1.50 -0.35 18.36
N GLY A 23 -1.04 0.90 18.26
CA GLY A 23 -1.19 1.92 19.30
C GLY A 23 -2.66 2.27 19.61
N ARG A 24 -3.58 2.04 18.68
CA ARG A 24 -5.04 2.14 18.86
C ARG A 24 -5.68 0.86 19.40
N ARG A 25 -4.89 -0.19 19.62
CA ARG A 25 -5.35 -1.55 19.93
C ARG A 25 -6.20 -2.16 18.82
N ASP A 26 -5.86 -1.82 17.55
CA ASP A 26 -6.41 -2.48 16.38
C ASP A 26 -5.55 -3.70 16.03
N LYS A 27 -6.17 -4.79 15.54
CA LYS A 27 -5.44 -5.97 15.06
C LYS A 27 -4.77 -5.68 13.74
N VAL A 28 -3.51 -6.05 13.59
CA VAL A 28 -2.73 -5.82 12.37
C VAL A 28 -2.16 -7.13 11.84
N PHE A 29 -2.51 -7.48 10.61
CA PHE A 29 -1.80 -8.45 9.82
C PHE A 29 -0.75 -7.69 8.99
N ALA A 30 0.51 -7.77 9.42
CA ALA A 30 1.63 -7.07 8.83
C ALA A 30 2.40 -8.01 7.92
N THR A 31 2.48 -7.70 6.61
CA THR A 31 3.17 -8.63 5.70
C THR A 31 4.54 -8.11 5.28
N ALA A 32 5.49 -9.04 5.15
CA ALA A 32 6.84 -8.78 4.66
C ALA A 32 7.37 -10.01 3.93
N ARG A 33 8.32 -9.81 2.99
CA ARG A 33 8.96 -10.91 2.28
C ARG A 33 9.91 -11.69 3.22
N ALA A 34 10.08 -12.98 2.99
CA ALA A 34 11.03 -13.83 3.74
C ALA A 34 12.45 -13.26 3.74
N ALA A 35 12.90 -12.78 2.58
CA ALA A 35 14.26 -12.24 2.39
C ALA A 35 14.48 -10.82 2.90
N SER A 36 13.43 -10.12 3.42
CA SER A 36 13.57 -8.77 3.96
C SER A 36 14.00 -8.79 5.43
N ASP A 37 14.72 -7.75 5.85
CA ASP A 37 14.93 -7.51 7.27
C ASP A 37 13.59 -7.22 7.95
N ARG A 38 13.25 -8.03 8.95
CA ARG A 38 11.98 -7.98 9.69
C ARG A 38 12.17 -7.81 11.19
N ALA A 39 13.42 -7.65 11.65
CA ALA A 39 13.75 -7.67 13.07
C ALA A 39 12.92 -6.67 13.89
N GLU A 40 12.75 -5.43 13.39
CA GLU A 40 11.95 -4.42 14.08
C GLU A 40 10.46 -4.77 14.10
N LEU A 41 9.92 -5.30 13.01
CA LEU A 41 8.52 -5.72 12.93
C LEU A 41 8.23 -6.91 13.85
N GLU A 42 9.13 -7.90 13.88
CA GLU A 42 9.03 -9.08 14.74
C GLU A 42 9.10 -8.68 16.24
N ALA A 43 10.04 -7.81 16.63
CA ALA A 43 10.13 -7.28 17.99
C ALA A 43 8.85 -6.53 18.41
N LEU A 44 8.24 -5.79 17.48
CA LEU A 44 6.94 -5.15 17.73
C LEU A 44 5.81 -6.19 17.90
N ALA A 45 5.80 -7.24 17.10
CA ALA A 45 4.82 -8.30 17.19
C ALA A 45 4.92 -9.03 18.53
N ASP A 46 6.13 -9.40 18.98
CA ASP A 46 6.40 -10.07 20.25
C ASP A 46 5.89 -9.27 21.46
N THR A 47 6.05 -7.96 21.40
CA THR A 47 5.61 -7.06 22.50
C THR A 47 4.16 -6.62 22.38
N SER A 48 3.49 -6.89 21.26
CA SER A 48 2.14 -6.42 20.96
C SER A 48 1.02 -7.14 21.71
N ARG A 49 1.33 -8.23 22.43
CA ARG A 49 0.31 -9.09 23.09
C ARG A 49 -0.74 -9.62 22.11
N GLY A 50 -0.33 -9.94 20.88
CA GLY A 50 -1.19 -10.50 19.84
C GLY A 50 -1.93 -9.48 18.97
N TRP A 51 -1.67 -8.17 19.14
CA TRP A 51 -2.24 -7.15 18.26
C TRP A 51 -1.57 -7.10 16.87
N ILE A 52 -0.36 -7.59 16.74
CA ILE A 52 0.37 -7.65 15.47
C ILE A 52 0.67 -9.12 15.18
N GLU A 53 0.31 -9.55 13.98
CA GLU A 53 0.69 -10.84 13.41
C GLU A 53 1.49 -10.61 12.14
N VAL A 54 2.71 -11.16 12.10
CA VAL A 54 3.59 -11.07 10.92
C VAL A 54 3.28 -12.21 9.97
N ILE A 55 2.99 -11.88 8.70
CA ILE A 55 2.70 -12.85 7.65
C ILE A 55 3.74 -12.72 6.55
N GLU A 56 4.36 -13.83 6.19
CA GLU A 56 5.27 -13.87 5.04
C GLU A 56 4.49 -13.74 3.74
N LEU A 57 4.85 -12.73 2.94
CA LEU A 57 4.22 -12.48 1.65
C LEU A 57 5.14 -11.67 0.74
N ASP A 58 5.61 -12.29 -0.34
CA ASP A 58 6.01 -11.55 -1.54
C ASP A 58 4.76 -11.22 -2.35
N VAL A 59 4.46 -9.92 -2.49
CA VAL A 59 3.23 -9.46 -3.17
C VAL A 59 3.20 -9.81 -4.65
N SER A 60 4.36 -10.08 -5.27
CA SER A 60 4.48 -10.48 -6.67
C SER A 60 4.36 -12.00 -6.87
N ASP A 61 4.52 -12.79 -5.80
CA ASP A 61 4.45 -14.25 -5.87
C ASP A 61 3.01 -14.76 -5.64
N PRO A 62 2.40 -15.44 -6.64
CA PRO A 62 1.06 -16.00 -6.49
C PRO A 62 0.98 -17.15 -5.47
N VAL A 63 2.08 -17.88 -5.20
CA VAL A 63 2.11 -18.96 -4.22
C VAL A 63 2.05 -18.39 -2.80
N ASP A 64 2.85 -17.35 -2.53
CA ASP A 64 2.82 -16.63 -1.27
C ASP A 64 1.44 -16.01 -1.01
N LEU A 65 0.86 -15.39 -2.03
CA LEU A 65 -0.48 -14.83 -1.92
C LEU A 65 -1.53 -15.90 -1.60
N ALA A 66 -1.45 -17.06 -2.24
CA ALA A 66 -2.37 -18.17 -1.95
C ALA A 66 -2.20 -18.69 -0.52
N ARG A 67 -0.97 -18.72 0.00
CA ARG A 67 -0.67 -19.10 1.40
C ARG A 67 -1.25 -18.07 2.38
N ALA A 68 -1.01 -16.77 2.15
CA ALA A 68 -1.54 -15.69 2.97
C ALA A 68 -3.09 -15.67 2.96
N LYS A 69 -3.71 -15.89 1.79
CA LYS A 69 -5.16 -15.99 1.66
C LYS A 69 -5.75 -17.13 2.50
N ARG A 70 -5.15 -18.32 2.46
CA ARG A 70 -5.59 -19.46 3.32
C ARG A 70 -5.44 -19.14 4.80
N ARG A 71 -4.31 -18.49 5.20
CA ARG A 71 -4.07 -18.10 6.61
C ARG A 71 -5.15 -17.14 7.12
N LEU A 72 -5.65 -16.24 6.28
CA LEU A 72 -6.59 -15.20 6.63
C LEU A 72 -8.03 -15.49 6.19
N GLU A 73 -8.36 -16.70 5.76
CA GLU A 73 -9.64 -17.03 5.11
C GLU A 73 -10.86 -16.60 5.94
N ALA A 74 -10.80 -16.79 7.27
CA ALA A 74 -11.90 -16.48 8.19
C ALA A 74 -11.81 -15.08 8.83
N GLU A 75 -10.76 -14.31 8.53
CA GLU A 75 -10.52 -13.02 9.20
C GLU A 75 -11.23 -11.89 8.43
N PRO A 76 -12.20 -11.19 9.05
CA PRO A 76 -12.75 -9.98 8.46
C PRO A 76 -11.69 -8.88 8.45
N ILE A 77 -11.59 -8.13 7.34
CA ILE A 77 -10.59 -7.07 7.15
C ILE A 77 -11.29 -5.72 6.98
N ASP A 78 -11.20 -4.88 8.00
CA ASP A 78 -11.77 -3.53 7.96
C ASP A 78 -10.99 -2.59 7.03
N VAL A 79 -9.65 -2.76 6.97
CA VAL A 79 -8.79 -1.91 6.14
C VAL A 79 -7.70 -2.75 5.47
N LEU A 80 -7.75 -2.85 4.15
CA LEU A 80 -6.65 -3.39 3.35
C LEU A 80 -5.78 -2.24 2.86
N ILE A 81 -4.48 -2.26 3.18
CA ILE A 81 -3.50 -1.24 2.75
C ILE A 81 -2.44 -1.88 1.86
N ASN A 82 -2.52 -1.63 0.56
CA ASN A 82 -1.48 -1.92 -0.40
C ASN A 82 -0.38 -0.86 -0.28
N ASN A 83 0.63 -1.13 0.54
CA ASN A 83 1.77 -0.25 0.79
C ASN A 83 3.05 -0.75 0.12
N ALA A 84 3.24 -2.06 -0.06
CA ALA A 84 4.42 -2.61 -0.70
C ALA A 84 4.74 -1.94 -2.03
N GLY A 85 6.02 -1.64 -2.27
CA GLY A 85 6.47 -1.01 -3.49
C GLY A 85 7.98 -0.93 -3.59
N VAL A 86 8.46 -0.74 -4.81
CA VAL A 86 9.88 -0.61 -5.17
C VAL A 86 10.10 0.66 -6.02
N SER A 87 11.33 1.19 -6.01
CA SER A 87 11.71 2.40 -6.78
C SER A 87 11.99 2.14 -8.25
N GLY A 88 12.06 0.89 -8.66
CA GLY A 88 12.49 0.48 -10.00
C GLY A 88 14.01 0.30 -10.11
N PRO A 89 14.50 -0.07 -11.31
CA PRO A 89 15.91 -0.28 -11.57
C PRO A 89 16.69 1.03 -11.66
N ASP A 90 18.02 0.96 -11.62
CA ASP A 90 18.88 2.13 -11.76
C ASP A 90 18.76 2.77 -13.17
N ARG A 91 18.72 1.92 -14.22
CA ARG A 91 18.52 2.36 -15.60
C ARG A 91 17.03 2.41 -15.93
N GLN A 92 16.42 3.59 -15.81
CA GLN A 92 14.99 3.78 -16.05
C GLN A 92 14.67 5.09 -16.79
N SER A 93 15.55 5.48 -17.74
CA SER A 93 15.23 6.54 -18.69
C SER A 93 14.62 5.96 -19.98
N ALA A 94 13.92 6.78 -20.76
CA ALA A 94 13.28 6.32 -22.01
C ALA A 94 14.27 5.80 -23.05
N LEU A 95 15.51 6.32 -23.04
CA LEU A 95 16.57 5.95 -23.99
C LEU A 95 17.53 4.88 -23.43
N ASP A 96 17.47 4.61 -22.11
CA ASP A 96 18.26 3.59 -21.43
C ASP A 96 17.41 2.94 -20.34
N MET A 97 16.55 2.03 -20.78
CA MET A 97 15.60 1.32 -19.91
C MET A 97 16.02 -0.12 -19.68
N ASP A 98 16.11 -0.52 -18.43
CA ASP A 98 16.08 -1.92 -18.04
C ASP A 98 14.63 -2.41 -18.11
N PHE A 99 14.29 -3.12 -19.20
CA PHE A 99 12.92 -3.60 -19.43
C PHE A 99 12.50 -4.72 -18.48
N GLU A 100 13.44 -5.53 -18.00
CA GLU A 100 13.15 -6.55 -17.00
C GLU A 100 12.84 -5.90 -15.66
N GLY A 101 13.65 -4.94 -15.21
CA GLY A 101 13.40 -4.15 -14.02
C GLY A 101 12.12 -3.30 -14.12
N LEU A 102 11.75 -2.81 -15.29
CA LEU A 102 10.44 -2.16 -15.53
C LEU A 102 9.29 -3.15 -15.32
N ALA A 103 9.41 -4.37 -15.88
CA ALA A 103 8.37 -5.40 -15.72
C ALA A 103 8.20 -5.81 -14.25
N GLU A 104 9.30 -6.00 -13.52
CA GLU A 104 9.27 -6.27 -12.08
C GLU A 104 8.65 -5.11 -11.29
N THR A 105 9.00 -3.87 -11.63
CA THR A 105 8.42 -2.68 -10.99
C THR A 105 6.91 -2.61 -11.19
N LEU A 106 6.42 -2.92 -12.40
CA LEU A 106 5.00 -3.00 -12.70
C LEU A 106 4.32 -4.15 -11.95
N ALA A 107 4.97 -5.32 -11.87
CA ALA A 107 4.45 -6.47 -11.13
C ALA A 107 4.19 -6.13 -9.66
N VAL A 108 5.16 -5.48 -9.00
CA VAL A 108 5.07 -5.13 -7.57
C VAL A 108 4.16 -3.91 -7.33
N ASN A 109 4.37 -2.81 -8.08
CA ASN A 109 3.74 -1.53 -7.76
C ASN A 109 2.32 -1.38 -8.33
N ALA A 110 1.97 -2.12 -9.40
CA ALA A 110 0.69 -1.95 -10.09
C ALA A 110 -0.15 -3.23 -10.09
N ILE A 111 0.40 -4.36 -10.52
CA ILE A 111 -0.35 -5.61 -10.65
C ILE A 111 -0.66 -6.21 -9.27
N ALA A 112 0.32 -6.27 -8.38
CA ALA A 112 0.15 -6.87 -7.06
C ALA A 112 -0.94 -6.18 -6.22
N PRO A 113 -1.06 -4.83 -6.14
CA PRO A 113 -2.15 -4.18 -5.43
C PRO A 113 -3.55 -4.63 -5.89
N LEU A 114 -3.76 -4.77 -7.20
CA LEU A 114 -5.04 -5.25 -7.73
C LEU A 114 -5.26 -6.73 -7.41
N ARG A 115 -4.23 -7.55 -7.56
CA ARG A 115 -4.28 -8.99 -7.25
C ARG A 115 -4.59 -9.24 -5.77
N ILE A 116 -3.96 -8.49 -4.86
CA ILE A 116 -4.21 -8.56 -3.42
C ILE A 116 -5.62 -8.07 -3.09
N ALA A 117 -6.05 -6.96 -3.67
CA ALA A 117 -7.41 -6.44 -3.48
C ALA A 117 -8.46 -7.51 -3.86
N ASN A 118 -8.29 -8.17 -5.01
CA ASN A 118 -9.17 -9.24 -5.45
C ASN A 118 -9.12 -10.48 -4.54
N ALA A 119 -7.93 -10.88 -4.09
CA ALA A 119 -7.76 -12.04 -3.23
C ALA A 119 -8.46 -11.89 -1.87
N PHE A 120 -8.39 -10.69 -1.28
CA PHE A 120 -8.96 -10.39 0.03
C PHE A 120 -10.31 -9.65 -0.03
N LEU A 121 -10.90 -9.47 -1.22
CA LEU A 121 -12.20 -8.83 -1.36
C LEU A 121 -13.31 -9.49 -0.54
N PRO A 122 -13.41 -10.83 -0.44
CA PRO A 122 -14.40 -11.48 0.44
C PRO A 122 -14.24 -11.05 1.90
N ASN A 123 -13.00 -10.98 2.41
CA ASN A 123 -12.68 -10.56 3.78
C ASN A 123 -13.05 -9.10 4.03
N VAL A 124 -12.74 -8.22 3.06
CA VAL A 124 -13.10 -6.79 3.13
C VAL A 124 -14.62 -6.61 3.12
N LYS A 125 -15.34 -7.34 2.28
CA LYS A 125 -16.81 -7.29 2.24
C LYS A 125 -17.43 -7.79 3.55
N ALA A 126 -16.89 -8.85 4.14
CA ALA A 126 -17.37 -9.39 5.42
C ALA A 126 -17.31 -8.36 6.56
N ALA A 127 -16.26 -7.51 6.56
CA ALA A 127 -16.10 -6.43 7.53
C ALA A 127 -16.83 -5.14 7.14
N LYS A 128 -17.43 -5.03 5.94
CA LYS A 128 -17.83 -3.75 5.33
C LYS A 128 -16.67 -2.76 5.28
N GLY A 129 -15.50 -3.29 5.01
CA GLY A 129 -14.21 -2.61 5.05
C GLY A 129 -13.91 -1.76 3.81
N LYS A 130 -12.69 -1.33 3.70
CA LYS A 130 -12.19 -0.42 2.67
C LYS A 130 -10.81 -0.83 2.16
N ILE A 131 -10.47 -0.39 0.95
CA ILE A 131 -9.19 -0.69 0.29
C ILE A 131 -8.42 0.60 0.06
N ILE A 132 -7.17 0.62 0.49
CA ILE A 132 -6.26 1.75 0.35
C ILE A 132 -5.06 1.29 -0.47
N THR A 133 -4.61 2.13 -1.41
CA THR A 133 -3.40 1.83 -2.17
C THR A 133 -2.47 3.04 -2.18
N LEU A 134 -1.21 2.82 -1.78
CA LEU A 134 -0.21 3.88 -1.79
C LEU A 134 0.33 4.09 -3.22
N SER A 135 0.15 5.30 -3.69
CA SER A 135 0.66 5.77 -4.96
C SER A 135 1.62 6.95 -4.77
N SER A 136 1.87 7.71 -5.83
CA SER A 136 2.76 8.87 -5.82
C SER A 136 2.25 9.93 -6.77
N GLN A 137 2.51 11.21 -6.45
CA GLN A 137 2.34 12.31 -7.41
C GLN A 137 3.21 12.12 -8.68
N MET A 138 4.27 11.31 -8.60
CA MET A 138 5.07 10.95 -9.76
C MET A 138 4.30 10.11 -10.78
N GLY A 139 3.16 9.52 -10.42
CA GLY A 139 2.23 8.85 -11.34
C GLY A 139 1.27 9.78 -12.08
N GLN A 140 1.36 11.10 -11.90
CA GLN A 140 0.53 12.06 -12.63
C GLN A 140 1.01 12.25 -14.07
N MET A 141 0.11 12.11 -15.05
CA MET A 141 0.43 12.19 -16.47
C MET A 141 0.77 13.61 -16.97
N GLN A 142 0.41 14.62 -16.20
CA GLN A 142 0.70 16.01 -16.56
C GLN A 142 2.17 16.41 -16.37
N SER A 143 2.98 15.60 -15.67
CA SER A 143 4.42 15.84 -15.51
C SER A 143 5.19 15.25 -16.69
N ALA A 144 5.95 16.09 -17.39
CA ALA A 144 6.82 15.68 -18.50
C ALA A 144 8.23 15.22 -18.04
N SER A 145 8.41 14.91 -16.75
CA SER A 145 9.69 14.44 -16.21
C SER A 145 10.05 13.06 -16.77
N SER A 146 11.31 12.87 -17.14
CA SER A 146 11.85 11.63 -17.69
C SER A 146 12.71 10.82 -16.72
N ASP A 147 12.90 11.35 -15.48
CA ASP A 147 13.58 10.63 -14.41
C ASP A 147 12.67 9.57 -13.80
N SER A 148 13.25 8.51 -13.28
CA SER A 148 12.53 7.43 -12.57
C SER A 148 11.34 6.89 -13.35
N LEU A 149 11.48 6.71 -14.67
CA LEU A 149 10.35 6.47 -15.56
C LEU A 149 9.63 5.15 -15.26
N ALA A 150 10.36 4.08 -14.92
CA ALA A 150 9.75 2.80 -14.52
C ALA A 150 8.83 2.97 -13.30
N TYR A 151 9.30 3.71 -12.27
CA TYR A 151 8.49 4.04 -11.10
C TYR A 151 7.27 4.88 -11.46
N ARG A 152 7.44 5.95 -12.25
CA ARG A 152 6.34 6.83 -12.69
C ARG A 152 5.26 6.06 -13.44
N VAL A 153 5.66 5.23 -14.40
CA VAL A 153 4.74 4.37 -15.16
C VAL A 153 3.98 3.43 -14.24
N SER A 154 4.67 2.80 -13.27
CA SER A 154 4.03 1.89 -12.34
C SER A 154 2.99 2.59 -11.44
N LYS A 155 3.27 3.85 -11.02
CA LYS A 155 2.34 4.64 -10.20
C LYS A 155 1.17 5.20 -11.02
N ALA A 156 1.37 5.54 -12.29
CA ALA A 156 0.28 5.86 -13.21
C ALA A 156 -0.62 4.64 -13.47
N ALA A 157 -0.01 3.47 -13.66
CA ALA A 157 -0.73 2.22 -13.87
C ALA A 157 -1.59 1.84 -12.66
N VAL A 158 -1.03 1.88 -11.44
CA VAL A 158 -1.81 1.57 -10.23
C VAL A 158 -2.93 2.57 -10.00
N ASN A 159 -2.73 3.86 -10.29
CA ASN A 159 -3.77 4.88 -10.23
C ASN A 159 -4.96 4.47 -11.11
N LYS A 160 -4.71 4.08 -12.38
CA LYS A 160 -5.76 3.67 -13.30
C LYS A 160 -6.46 2.39 -12.86
N LEU A 161 -5.70 1.38 -12.41
CA LEU A 161 -6.25 0.11 -11.93
C LEU A 161 -7.14 0.31 -10.70
N MET A 162 -6.67 1.04 -9.70
CA MET A 162 -7.44 1.26 -8.47
C MET A 162 -8.64 2.18 -8.67
N ARG A 163 -8.58 3.13 -9.60
CA ARG A 163 -9.73 3.94 -9.99
C ARG A 163 -10.80 3.09 -10.69
N GLY A 164 -10.40 2.15 -11.55
CA GLY A 164 -11.29 1.16 -12.14
C GLY A 164 -11.95 0.28 -11.08
N LEU A 165 -11.15 -0.27 -10.16
CA LEU A 165 -11.65 -1.07 -9.05
C LEU A 165 -12.64 -0.29 -8.18
N ALA A 166 -12.37 0.99 -7.89
CA ALA A 166 -13.29 1.86 -7.16
C ALA A 166 -14.65 1.98 -7.85
N THR A 167 -14.67 2.10 -9.17
CA THR A 167 -15.90 2.18 -9.96
C THR A 167 -16.73 0.89 -9.86
N GLU A 168 -16.08 -0.27 -9.96
CA GLU A 168 -16.73 -1.58 -9.89
C GLU A 168 -17.23 -1.91 -8.46
N LEU A 169 -16.51 -1.48 -7.44
CA LEU A 169 -16.85 -1.76 -6.05
C LEU A 169 -17.81 -0.74 -5.42
N LYS A 170 -17.99 0.43 -6.02
CA LYS A 170 -18.91 1.46 -5.52
C LYS A 170 -20.35 0.94 -5.30
N PRO A 171 -21.00 0.24 -6.25
CA PRO A 171 -22.33 -0.33 -6.04
C PRO A 171 -22.36 -1.45 -5.01
N GLN A 172 -21.19 -2.00 -4.65
CA GLN A 172 -21.04 -3.06 -3.64
C GLN A 172 -20.75 -2.51 -2.25
N GLY A 173 -20.67 -1.17 -2.09
CA GLY A 173 -20.44 -0.52 -0.82
C GLY A 173 -19.02 -0.62 -0.28
N VAL A 174 -18.01 -0.97 -1.12
CA VAL A 174 -16.61 -1.06 -0.71
C VAL A 174 -15.84 0.18 -1.20
N PRO A 175 -15.47 1.11 -0.30
CA PRO A 175 -14.68 2.28 -0.67
C PRO A 175 -13.24 1.90 -1.04
N VAL A 176 -12.73 2.56 -2.08
CA VAL A 176 -11.32 2.44 -2.51
C VAL A 176 -10.69 3.83 -2.53
N LEU A 177 -9.53 4.01 -1.92
CA LEU A 177 -8.80 5.28 -1.89
C LEU A 177 -7.37 5.09 -2.40
N ILE A 178 -6.94 6.02 -3.24
CA ILE A 178 -5.55 6.10 -3.70
C ILE A 178 -4.87 7.22 -2.90
N LEU A 179 -3.77 6.91 -2.20
CA LEU A 179 -3.07 7.86 -1.34
C LEU A 179 -1.63 8.10 -1.80
N GLN A 180 -1.26 9.37 -1.85
CA GLN A 180 0.14 9.80 -1.96
C GLN A 180 0.64 10.11 -0.54
N PRO A 181 1.67 9.38 -0.05
CA PRO A 181 2.11 9.47 1.35
C PRO A 181 2.92 10.72 1.69
N GLY A 182 3.27 11.56 0.71
CA GLY A 182 4.23 12.64 0.82
C GLY A 182 5.65 12.21 0.42
N TRP A 183 6.60 13.11 0.54
CA TRP A 183 8.01 12.77 0.42
C TRP A 183 8.57 12.46 1.80
N VAL A 184 8.73 11.17 2.06
CA VAL A 184 8.90 10.60 3.40
C VAL A 184 10.33 10.07 3.56
N ARG A 185 10.98 10.38 4.70
CA ARG A 185 12.31 9.89 5.07
C ARG A 185 12.28 8.39 5.31
N THR A 186 12.56 7.66 4.24
CA THR A 186 12.68 6.21 4.18
C THR A 186 13.88 5.90 3.29
N GLU A 187 14.31 4.66 3.25
CA GLU A 187 15.37 4.24 2.31
C GLU A 187 15.07 4.66 0.86
N MET A 188 13.80 4.56 0.43
CA MET A 188 13.36 5.00 -0.90
C MET A 188 13.32 6.53 -1.05
N GLY A 189 12.92 7.24 -0.02
CA GLY A 189 12.74 8.70 -0.09
C GLY A 189 14.02 9.50 0.15
N GLY A 190 15.03 8.88 0.76
CA GLY A 190 16.31 9.50 1.11
C GLY A 190 16.23 10.53 2.25
N ASP A 191 17.39 11.02 2.67
CA ASP A 191 17.51 11.93 3.83
C ASP A 191 16.96 13.34 3.57
N GLY A 192 16.88 13.75 2.28
CA GLY A 192 16.31 15.05 1.90
C GLY A 192 14.79 15.16 2.04
N ALA A 193 14.12 14.06 2.34
CA ALA A 193 12.66 14.05 2.46
C ALA A 193 12.19 14.82 3.71
N ARG A 194 11.04 15.49 3.58
CA ARG A 194 10.54 16.46 4.57
C ARG A 194 9.73 15.82 5.69
N LEU A 195 9.05 14.71 5.40
CA LEU A 195 8.14 14.07 6.35
C LEU A 195 8.81 12.88 7.03
N SER A 196 8.53 12.67 8.31
CA SER A 196 8.81 11.38 8.94
C SER A 196 7.77 10.32 8.50
N PRO A 197 8.08 9.03 8.60
CA PRO A 197 7.10 7.97 8.40
C PRO A 197 5.87 8.10 9.30
N GLU A 198 6.07 8.53 10.55
CA GLU A 198 5.01 8.71 11.55
C GLU A 198 4.07 9.87 11.19
N GLU A 199 4.61 11.02 10.74
CA GLU A 199 3.82 12.17 10.27
C GLU A 199 2.97 11.79 9.06
N SER A 200 3.56 11.08 8.10
CA SER A 200 2.86 10.58 6.92
C SER A 200 1.74 9.60 7.31
N ALA A 201 2.06 8.61 8.15
CA ALA A 201 1.09 7.62 8.63
C ALA A 201 -0.07 8.28 9.39
N ALA A 202 0.21 9.21 10.29
CA ALA A 202 -0.81 9.94 11.05
C ALA A 202 -1.74 10.76 10.14
N GLY A 203 -1.21 11.39 9.10
CA GLY A 203 -2.01 12.10 8.10
C GLY A 203 -2.92 11.16 7.31
N MET A 204 -2.36 10.07 6.80
CA MET A 204 -3.12 9.06 6.04
C MET A 204 -4.21 8.40 6.87
N LEU A 205 -3.93 8.06 8.13
CA LEU A 205 -4.93 7.45 9.02
C LEU A 205 -6.18 8.34 9.19
N LYS A 206 -6.01 9.65 9.32
CA LYS A 206 -7.14 10.59 9.40
C LYS A 206 -8.04 10.54 8.15
N LEU A 207 -7.45 10.31 6.98
CA LEU A 207 -8.18 10.17 5.72
C LEU A 207 -8.84 8.79 5.61
N ILE A 208 -8.13 7.74 6.00
CA ILE A 208 -8.64 6.37 6.02
C ILE A 208 -9.83 6.24 6.96
N ASP A 209 -9.76 6.83 8.15
CA ASP A 209 -10.86 6.81 9.12
C ASP A 209 -12.14 7.47 8.56
N LYS A 210 -11.99 8.56 7.80
CA LYS A 210 -13.08 9.33 7.20
C LYS A 210 -13.57 8.79 5.85
N LEU A 211 -12.86 7.81 5.27
CA LEU A 211 -13.19 7.28 3.96
C LEU A 211 -14.56 6.61 3.97
N ASP A 212 -15.43 7.08 3.09
CA ASP A 212 -16.76 6.55 2.82
C ASP A 212 -16.97 6.29 1.32
N ILE A 213 -18.15 5.80 0.96
CA ILE A 213 -18.48 5.50 -0.43
C ILE A 213 -18.65 6.76 -1.30
N ALA A 214 -18.90 7.93 -0.72
CA ALA A 214 -19.01 9.19 -1.46
C ALA A 214 -17.63 9.68 -1.92
N SER A 215 -16.58 9.36 -1.16
CA SER A 215 -15.18 9.70 -1.45
C SER A 215 -14.39 8.59 -2.16
N THR A 216 -15.06 7.48 -2.52
CA THR A 216 -14.39 6.37 -3.24
C THR A 216 -13.83 6.82 -4.60
N GLY A 217 -12.69 6.29 -4.98
CA GLY A 217 -12.03 6.56 -6.26
C GLY A 217 -11.25 7.88 -6.30
N LYS A 218 -11.10 8.60 -5.20
CA LYS A 218 -10.27 9.81 -5.12
C LYS A 218 -8.79 9.47 -5.04
N PHE A 219 -7.97 10.40 -5.56
CA PHE A 219 -6.52 10.41 -5.36
C PHE A 219 -6.15 11.57 -4.45
N LEU A 220 -5.73 11.27 -3.22
CA LEU A 220 -5.46 12.27 -2.19
C LEU A 220 -3.99 12.21 -1.74
N ALA A 221 -3.44 13.37 -1.42
CA ALA A 221 -2.20 13.45 -0.64
C ALA A 221 -2.49 13.13 0.84
N TRP A 222 -1.46 12.76 1.58
CA TRP A 222 -1.48 12.45 3.01
C TRP A 222 -2.17 13.51 3.88
N ASN A 223 -2.16 14.76 3.45
CA ASN A 223 -2.77 15.90 4.14
C ASN A 223 -4.21 16.22 3.69
N GLY A 224 -4.78 15.38 2.82
CA GLY A 224 -6.15 15.51 2.32
C GLY A 224 -6.31 16.35 1.06
N LYS A 225 -5.23 16.92 0.51
CA LYS A 225 -5.31 17.64 -0.78
C LYS A 225 -5.64 16.65 -1.90
N GLU A 226 -6.66 16.94 -2.68
CA GLU A 226 -6.98 16.15 -3.88
C GLU A 226 -5.95 16.42 -4.97
N LEU A 227 -5.47 15.35 -5.59
CA LEU A 227 -4.45 15.38 -6.62
C LEU A 227 -5.07 15.13 -8.01
N ALA A 228 -4.49 15.75 -9.02
CA ALA A 228 -4.82 15.44 -10.41
C ALA A 228 -4.28 14.05 -10.79
N TRP A 229 -4.85 13.49 -11.84
CA TRP A 229 -4.47 12.18 -12.38
C TRP A 229 -3.28 12.24 -13.33
#